data_19218f59469154451c3828651f9fa9bd
#
_entry.id   19218f59469154451c3828651f9fa9bd
#
_cell.length_a   1.000
_cell.length_b   1.000
_cell.length_c   1.000
_cell.angle_alpha   90.00
_cell.angle_beta   90.00
_cell.angle_gamma   90.00
#
_symmetry.space_group_name_H-M   'P 1'
#
loop_
_entity.id
_entity.type
_entity.pdbx_description
1 polymer ?
#
loop_
_entity_poly.entity_id
_entity_poly.type
_entity_poly.pdbx_seq_one_letter_code
_entity_poly.pdbx_strand_id
1 'polypeptide(L)'
;MKAFNQMSGSQDAAPNGRIRHSRRSLLLGGFALLLALVPAGCSLLPTEEEPIPPPLIKPAEEQYDTVKVATGTIERYFQGTATFVSRSSSQVYFTQSGGRLVKLHAKVGETVKKGQLLAELDHGDLELRTSLQRLAVEKAEIELKRSREGGDPNDIRMREIDLESAKLTLNALEEQIVRNRLTSPIDGIVTYVSDIQPGQTVNAYQAIYSIADPNQVQLTYEAQNTSDIIAVQPGMQAEITYQKEKYTGTVLQTPSSAPLSGDEAERERNARKLILQTDAKGEIGQFADFKIFLERKENVIIIPRSGLRTYLDRKYVQVIDGERRKEVDVEVGIMTSTEVEIRRGLEEGQEVILNN
;
A
#
# COMPACT_ATOMS: atom_id res chain seq x y z
N MET A 1 33.99 -15.30 30.55
CA MET A 1 35.17 -16.04 30.12
C MET A 1 35.61 -15.48 28.78
N LYS A 2 36.77 -14.82 28.82
CA LYS A 2 37.89 -14.71 27.86
C LYS A 2 37.48 -14.39 26.42
N ALA A 3 37.76 -13.26 25.85
CA ALA A 3 38.98 -12.45 25.74
C ALA A 3 39.63 -12.55 24.36
N PHE A 4 39.99 -11.36 23.83
CA PHE A 4 41.18 -11.06 23.03
C PHE A 4 41.19 -11.50 21.55
N ASN A 5 41.52 -10.64 20.59
CA ASN A 5 42.73 -9.84 20.35
C ASN A 5 42.50 -8.95 19.11
N GLN A 6 42.64 -7.63 19.03
CA GLN A 6 43.85 -6.81 18.88
C GLN A 6 44.83 -7.28 17.77
N MET A 7 45.10 -6.38 16.88
CA MET A 7 46.39 -5.75 16.48
C MET A 7 46.26 -5.26 15.03
N SER A 8 46.43 -4.00 14.82
CA SER A 8 47.65 -3.13 14.66
C SER A 8 48.17 -3.23 13.24
N GLY A 9 48.36 -2.18 12.60
CA GLY A 9 49.32 -1.10 12.60
C GLY A 9 49.76 -0.90 11.18
N SER A 10 50.12 0.12 10.71
CA SER A 10 51.04 1.21 10.78
C SER A 10 51.10 1.86 9.40
N GLN A 11 50.96 3.18 9.29
CA GLN A 11 52.07 4.15 9.21
C GLN A 11 53.01 3.90 8.03
N ASP A 12 53.06 4.91 7.13
CA ASP A 12 54.20 5.78 6.87
C ASP A 12 53.89 6.61 5.60
N ALA A 13 53.79 7.91 5.66
CA ALA A 13 54.82 8.92 5.73
C ALA A 13 55.31 9.41 4.36
N ALA A 14 55.10 10.69 4.14
CA ALA A 14 55.66 11.51 3.09
C ALA A 14 57.20 11.56 3.14
N PRO A 15 57.90 12.06 2.12
CA PRO A 15 58.42 13.40 2.38
C PRO A 15 58.51 14.36 1.18
N ASN A 16 58.52 15.61 1.58
CA ASN A 16 59.05 16.81 0.98
C ASN A 16 60.35 16.69 0.13
N GLY A 17 60.42 17.49 -0.90
CA GLY A 17 61.64 17.77 -1.62
C GLY A 17 61.62 19.16 -2.26
N ARG A 18 61.94 20.18 -1.45
CA ARG A 18 62.47 21.49 -1.92
C ARG A 18 63.88 21.31 -2.42
N ILE A 19 64.33 22.08 -3.40
CA ILE A 19 65.66 22.67 -3.59
C ILE A 19 65.55 23.62 -4.78
N ARG A 20 65.61 24.93 -4.70
CA ARG A 20 66.71 25.89 -4.43
C ARG A 20 67.51 26.27 -5.65
N HIS A 21 67.33 27.58 -6.03
CA HIS A 21 68.29 28.61 -6.40
C HIS A 21 69.65 28.26 -7.00
N SER A 22 69.98 29.03 -8.09
CA SER A 22 71.25 29.78 -8.18
C SER A 22 71.28 30.43 -9.59
N ARG A 23 71.21 31.68 -9.83
CA ARG A 23 72.12 32.82 -9.63
C ARG A 23 73.42 32.75 -10.45
N ARG A 24 73.59 33.84 -11.12
CA ARG A 24 74.88 34.50 -11.54
C ARG A 24 75.35 34.07 -12.94
N SER A 25 75.82 34.94 -13.70
CA SER A 25 76.19 36.35 -13.85
C SER A 25 77.16 36.47 -15.00
N LEU A 26 77.04 37.56 -15.66
CA LEU A 26 78.10 38.47 -16.07
C LEU A 26 78.99 38.13 -17.25
N LEU A 27 79.11 39.04 -18.06
CA LEU A 27 80.22 39.90 -18.63
C LEU A 27 80.05 40.03 -20.11
N LEU A 28 79.81 41.25 -20.65
CA LEU A 28 80.69 42.39 -20.95
C LEU A 28 81.60 42.17 -22.10
N GLY A 29 81.49 43.09 -22.99
CA GLY A 29 82.57 43.56 -23.91
C GLY A 29 82.32 43.20 -25.36
N GLY A 30 82.33 44.03 -26.28
CA GLY A 30 82.77 45.40 -26.44
C GLY A 30 82.91 45.69 -27.90
N PHE A 31 82.70 46.94 -28.19
CA PHE A 31 83.46 47.76 -29.17
C PHE A 31 83.26 47.51 -30.68
N ALA A 32 82.53 48.35 -31.28
CA ALA A 32 82.90 49.53 -32.05
C ALA A 32 83.15 49.34 -33.56
N LEU A 33 82.45 50.13 -34.28
CA LEU A 33 82.93 51.02 -35.41
C LEU A 33 83.18 50.38 -36.74
N LEU A 34 82.41 50.77 -37.74
CA LEU A 34 82.74 51.40 -39.04
C LEU A 34 81.49 51.38 -39.92
N LEU A 35 80.86 52.45 -40.11
CA LEU A 35 80.95 53.52 -41.13
C LEU A 35 80.60 53.07 -42.55
N ALA A 36 79.44 53.54 -42.96
CA ALA A 36 79.09 54.02 -44.34
C ALA A 36 79.31 53.07 -45.53
N LEU A 37 78.21 52.80 -46.14
CA LEU A 37 77.98 53.06 -47.59
C LEU A 37 76.51 52.83 -47.93
N VAL A 38 75.86 53.86 -48.39
CA VAL A 38 74.59 53.81 -49.12
C VAL A 38 74.92 53.34 -50.53
N PRO A 39 74.15 52.43 -51.08
CA PRO A 39 73.35 52.88 -52.21
C PRO A 39 71.93 52.36 -52.27
N ALA A 40 71.10 53.15 -52.87
CA ALA A 40 69.74 52.91 -53.26
C ALA A 40 69.52 51.55 -53.87
N GLY A 41 68.54 50.80 -53.29
CA GLY A 41 68.07 49.55 -53.88
C GLY A 41 66.56 49.44 -53.64
N CYS A 42 65.87 49.43 -54.74
CA CYS A 42 64.45 49.26 -54.99
C CYS A 42 63.60 48.57 -53.92
N SER A 43 62.52 49.22 -53.53
CA SER A 43 61.41 48.67 -52.83
C SER A 43 60.75 47.55 -53.65
N LEU A 44 61.07 46.30 -53.29
CA LEU A 44 60.33 45.11 -53.64
C LEU A 44 59.92 44.45 -52.35
N LEU A 45 59.18 45.21 -51.50
CA LEU A 45 58.39 44.59 -50.41
C LEU A 45 57.03 44.34 -51.03
N PRO A 46 56.55 43.11 -51.02
CA PRO A 46 55.14 42.83 -51.30
C PRO A 46 54.30 43.60 -50.29
N THR A 47 53.37 44.34 -50.79
CA THR A 47 52.33 44.96 -49.95
C THR A 47 51.64 43.83 -49.17
N GLU A 48 51.85 43.87 -47.88
CA GLU A 48 51.13 42.97 -46.96
C GLU A 48 49.65 43.30 -47.12
N GLU A 49 48.89 42.42 -47.82
CA GLU A 49 47.47 42.58 -47.92
C GLU A 49 46.96 42.48 -46.44
N GLU A 50 46.26 43.54 -46.02
CA GLU A 50 45.57 43.52 -44.74
C GLU A 50 44.77 42.19 -44.61
N PRO A 51 45.00 41.42 -43.60
CA PRO A 51 44.27 40.17 -43.45
C PRO A 51 42.77 40.47 -43.44
N ILE A 52 42.07 39.93 -44.42
CA ILE A 52 40.59 39.98 -44.47
C ILE A 52 40.07 39.59 -43.13
N PRO A 53 39.32 40.48 -42.44
CA PRO A 53 38.77 40.07 -41.12
C PRO A 53 37.98 38.79 -41.32
N PRO A 54 38.16 37.77 -40.40
CA PRO A 54 37.48 36.51 -40.53
C PRO A 54 35.96 36.77 -40.66
N PRO A 55 35.28 36.10 -41.59
CA PRO A 55 33.85 36.29 -41.76
C PRO A 55 33.17 36.16 -40.39
N LEU A 56 32.37 37.14 -40.01
CA LEU A 56 31.51 37.08 -38.85
C LEU A 56 30.56 35.88 -39.08
N ILE A 57 30.98 34.72 -38.63
CA ILE A 57 30.09 33.54 -38.56
C ILE A 57 29.01 33.93 -37.56
N LYS A 58 27.80 34.18 -38.04
CA LYS A 58 26.65 34.30 -37.15
C LYS A 58 26.64 33.04 -36.29
N PRO A 59 26.59 33.17 -34.94
CA PRO A 59 26.43 32.01 -34.09
C PRO A 59 25.26 31.18 -34.61
N ALA A 60 25.42 29.86 -34.69
CA ALA A 60 24.31 28.98 -35.04
C ALA A 60 23.14 29.30 -34.09
N GLU A 61 21.96 29.52 -34.64
CA GLU A 61 20.75 29.68 -33.82
C GLU A 61 20.59 28.42 -32.99
N GLU A 62 20.79 28.57 -31.70
CA GLU A 62 20.52 27.46 -30.76
C GLU A 62 19.02 27.15 -30.81
N GLN A 63 18.65 26.00 -31.35
CA GLN A 63 17.27 25.51 -31.31
C GLN A 63 16.99 24.94 -29.94
N TYR A 64 16.06 25.56 -29.23
CA TYR A 64 15.60 25.10 -27.92
C TYR A 64 14.25 24.39 -28.05
N ASP A 65 14.10 23.24 -27.37
CA ASP A 65 12.78 22.70 -27.18
C ASP A 65 12.02 23.56 -26.19
N THR A 66 10.91 24.12 -26.63
CA THR A 66 10.10 25.04 -25.84
C THR A 66 8.68 24.55 -25.67
N VAL A 67 8.07 25.00 -24.61
CA VAL A 67 6.63 24.82 -24.36
C VAL A 67 6.01 26.16 -24.00
N LYS A 68 4.82 26.42 -24.55
CA LYS A 68 4.03 27.60 -24.14
C LYS A 68 3.39 27.34 -22.80
N VAL A 69 3.54 28.29 -21.90
CA VAL A 69 2.89 28.31 -20.61
C VAL A 69 1.38 28.38 -20.80
N ALA A 70 0.66 27.46 -20.25
CA ALA A 70 -0.79 27.38 -20.28
C ALA A 70 -1.36 27.24 -18.89
N THR A 71 -2.62 27.66 -18.72
CA THR A 71 -3.39 27.36 -17.54
C THR A 71 -4.05 25.96 -17.67
N GLY A 72 -4.10 25.22 -16.56
CA GLY A 72 -4.65 23.88 -16.55
C GLY A 72 -5.00 23.38 -15.16
N THR A 73 -5.29 22.11 -15.07
CA THR A 73 -5.53 21.41 -13.79
C THR A 73 -4.33 20.54 -13.44
N ILE A 74 -3.76 20.75 -12.27
CA ILE A 74 -2.70 19.88 -11.74
C ILE A 74 -3.24 19.04 -10.59
N GLU A 75 -2.93 17.74 -10.63
CA GLU A 75 -3.38 16.77 -9.65
C GLU A 75 -2.20 15.97 -9.10
N ARG A 76 -2.10 15.94 -7.78
CA ARG A 76 -1.23 15.00 -7.10
C ARG A 76 -2.09 13.88 -6.53
N TYR A 77 -1.80 12.66 -6.88
CA TYR A 77 -2.58 11.50 -6.48
C TYR A 77 -1.68 10.35 -6.03
N PHE A 78 -2.28 9.48 -5.23
CA PHE A 78 -1.75 8.18 -4.89
C PHE A 78 -2.57 7.12 -5.62
N GLN A 79 -1.92 6.17 -6.26
CA GLN A 79 -2.59 5.10 -7.02
C GLN A 79 -2.03 3.73 -6.67
N GLY A 80 -2.84 2.71 -6.82
CA GLY A 80 -2.46 1.33 -6.59
C GLY A 80 -3.58 0.37 -6.99
N THR A 81 -3.35 -0.91 -6.74
CA THR A 81 -4.32 -1.97 -6.97
C THR A 81 -4.76 -2.55 -5.63
N ALA A 82 -6.03 -2.51 -5.33
CA ALA A 82 -6.65 -3.00 -4.10
C ALA A 82 -7.46 -4.27 -4.37
N THR A 83 -7.69 -5.05 -3.33
CA THR A 83 -8.45 -6.30 -3.39
C THR A 83 -9.83 -6.10 -2.75
N PHE A 84 -10.87 -6.60 -3.39
CA PHE A 84 -12.19 -6.69 -2.80
C PHE A 84 -12.19 -7.70 -1.65
N VAL A 85 -12.52 -7.24 -0.45
CA VAL A 85 -12.69 -8.07 0.75
C VAL A 85 -14.05 -7.79 1.38
N SER A 86 -14.59 -8.77 2.08
CA SER A 86 -15.81 -8.52 2.85
C SER A 86 -15.54 -7.62 4.06
N ARG A 87 -16.46 -6.70 4.33
CA ARG A 87 -16.49 -5.91 5.59
C ARG A 87 -16.92 -6.75 6.78
N SER A 88 -17.71 -7.80 6.54
CA SER A 88 -18.27 -8.66 7.56
C SER A 88 -17.86 -10.10 7.30
N SER A 89 -17.09 -10.67 8.18
CA SER A 89 -16.75 -12.08 8.18
C SER A 89 -17.06 -12.68 9.53
N SER A 90 -17.56 -13.92 9.52
CA SER A 90 -17.83 -14.68 10.71
C SER A 90 -16.85 -15.84 10.82
N GLN A 91 -16.10 -15.87 11.91
CA GLN A 91 -15.30 -17.04 12.26
C GLN A 91 -16.19 -18.06 12.94
N VAL A 92 -16.14 -19.30 12.46
CA VAL A 92 -16.97 -20.40 12.93
C VAL A 92 -16.05 -21.44 13.57
N TYR A 93 -16.34 -21.76 14.82
CA TYR A 93 -15.52 -22.63 15.66
C TYR A 93 -16.40 -23.44 16.63
N PHE A 94 -15.87 -24.54 17.12
CA PHE A 94 -16.50 -25.30 18.22
C PHE A 94 -16.18 -24.62 19.55
N THR A 95 -17.17 -24.58 20.44
CA THR A 95 -17.02 -23.97 21.77
C THR A 95 -16.47 -24.94 22.81
N GLN A 96 -16.37 -26.24 22.48
CA GLN A 96 -15.87 -27.31 23.35
C GLN A 96 -14.65 -27.97 22.71
N SER A 97 -13.69 -28.37 23.57
CA SER A 97 -12.51 -29.13 23.15
C SER A 97 -12.74 -30.64 23.31
N GLY A 98 -11.96 -31.46 22.61
CA GLY A 98 -11.87 -32.91 22.83
C GLY A 98 -12.68 -33.74 21.86
N GLY A 99 -13.56 -33.17 21.05
CA GLY A 99 -14.26 -33.90 19.99
C GLY A 99 -13.32 -34.23 18.84
N ARG A 100 -13.49 -35.41 18.23
CA ARG A 100 -12.77 -35.76 16.99
C ARG A 100 -13.55 -35.30 15.77
N LEU A 101 -12.87 -34.67 14.84
CA LEU A 101 -13.49 -34.25 13.58
C LEU A 101 -13.88 -35.48 12.75
N VAL A 102 -15.15 -35.57 12.36
CA VAL A 102 -15.62 -36.60 11.43
C VAL A 102 -15.42 -36.14 10.01
N LYS A 103 -15.89 -34.93 9.68
CA LYS A 103 -15.86 -34.42 8.31
C LYS A 103 -15.99 -32.90 8.27
N LEU A 104 -15.33 -32.30 7.26
CA LEU A 104 -15.56 -30.95 6.78
C LEU A 104 -16.44 -31.04 5.52
N HIS A 105 -17.55 -30.30 5.50
CA HIS A 105 -18.55 -30.39 4.43
C HIS A 105 -18.44 -29.30 3.38
N ALA A 106 -17.76 -28.19 3.68
CA ALA A 106 -17.59 -27.06 2.75
C ALA A 106 -16.12 -26.81 2.42
N LYS A 107 -15.84 -26.25 1.24
CA LYS A 107 -14.52 -25.91 0.76
C LYS A 107 -14.37 -24.39 0.60
N VAL A 108 -13.13 -23.91 0.56
CA VAL A 108 -12.83 -22.50 0.24
C VAL A 108 -13.43 -22.14 -1.13
N GLY A 109 -14.10 -20.98 -1.20
CA GLY A 109 -14.79 -20.49 -2.39
C GLY A 109 -16.24 -20.97 -2.52
N GLU A 110 -16.70 -21.90 -1.67
CA GLU A 110 -18.08 -22.40 -1.73
C GLU A 110 -19.05 -21.44 -1.05
N THR A 111 -20.22 -21.26 -1.68
CA THR A 111 -21.32 -20.48 -1.10
C THR A 111 -22.12 -21.34 -0.14
N VAL A 112 -22.33 -20.83 1.07
CA VAL A 112 -23.07 -21.51 2.13
C VAL A 112 -24.24 -20.65 2.60
N LYS A 113 -25.29 -21.32 3.09
CA LYS A 113 -26.48 -20.68 3.66
C LYS A 113 -26.42 -20.73 5.20
N LYS A 114 -27.06 -19.75 5.82
CA LYS A 114 -27.26 -19.75 7.28
C LYS A 114 -27.93 -21.06 7.72
N GLY A 115 -27.34 -21.71 8.75
CA GLY A 115 -27.79 -23.02 9.25
C GLY A 115 -27.26 -24.23 8.49
N GLN A 116 -26.56 -24.04 7.35
CA GLN A 116 -25.94 -25.14 6.61
C GLN A 116 -24.85 -25.81 7.46
N LEU A 117 -24.83 -27.14 7.50
CA LEU A 117 -23.81 -27.94 8.21
C LEU A 117 -22.46 -27.77 7.53
N LEU A 118 -21.46 -27.38 8.29
CA LEU A 118 -20.08 -27.14 7.83
C LEU A 118 -19.10 -28.19 8.31
N ALA A 119 -19.24 -28.61 9.57
CA ALA A 119 -18.42 -29.66 10.15
C ALA A 119 -19.18 -30.42 11.22
N GLU A 120 -18.75 -31.62 11.50
CA GLU A 120 -19.31 -32.44 12.58
C GLU A 120 -18.19 -33.14 13.35
N LEU A 121 -18.40 -33.20 14.66
CA LEU A 121 -17.58 -34.02 15.57
C LEU A 121 -18.22 -35.37 15.79
N ASP A 122 -17.39 -36.33 16.17
CA ASP A 122 -17.85 -37.66 16.54
C ASP A 122 -18.81 -37.58 17.72
N HIS A 123 -19.99 -38.12 17.56
CA HIS A 123 -21.03 -38.16 18.57
C HIS A 123 -20.86 -39.32 19.56
N GLY A 124 -19.99 -40.31 19.25
CA GLY A 124 -19.81 -41.52 20.05
C GLY A 124 -21.13 -42.22 20.29
N ASP A 125 -21.50 -42.43 21.57
CA ASP A 125 -22.74 -43.07 21.98
C ASP A 125 -23.91 -42.08 22.21
N LEU A 126 -23.73 -40.78 21.95
CA LEU A 126 -24.74 -39.75 22.25
C LEU A 126 -26.08 -40.00 21.56
N GLU A 127 -26.07 -40.47 20.30
CA GLU A 127 -27.32 -40.78 19.58
C GLU A 127 -28.07 -41.92 20.22
N LEU A 128 -27.36 -42.99 20.66
CA LEU A 128 -27.95 -44.10 21.40
C LEU A 128 -28.52 -43.64 22.74
N ARG A 129 -27.73 -42.86 23.50
CA ARG A 129 -28.15 -42.31 24.79
C ARG A 129 -29.38 -41.41 24.66
N THR A 130 -29.41 -40.56 23.64
CA THR A 130 -30.56 -39.69 23.35
C THR A 130 -31.79 -40.51 23.02
N SER A 131 -31.64 -41.59 22.24
CA SER A 131 -32.74 -42.49 21.90
C SER A 131 -33.29 -43.21 23.13
N LEU A 132 -32.42 -43.73 23.99
CA LEU A 132 -32.82 -44.35 25.25
C LEU A 132 -33.52 -43.35 26.19
N GLN A 133 -33.04 -42.08 26.22
CA GLN A 133 -33.67 -41.07 27.05
C GLN A 133 -35.04 -40.62 26.52
N ARG A 134 -35.27 -40.64 25.20
CA ARG A 134 -36.60 -40.43 24.61
C ARG A 134 -37.59 -41.46 25.07
N LEU A 135 -37.17 -42.74 25.11
CA LEU A 135 -38.01 -43.83 25.66
C LEU A 135 -38.27 -43.66 27.16
N ALA A 136 -37.28 -43.11 27.91
CA ALA A 136 -37.49 -42.80 29.33
C ALA A 136 -38.53 -41.68 29.53
N VAL A 137 -38.52 -40.65 28.71
CA VAL A 137 -39.55 -39.59 28.69
C VAL A 137 -40.94 -40.18 28.38
N GLU A 138 -41.03 -40.99 27.32
CA GLU A 138 -42.28 -41.64 26.93
C GLU A 138 -42.83 -42.52 28.08
N LYS A 139 -41.97 -43.31 28.74
CA LYS A 139 -42.33 -44.11 29.93
C LYS A 139 -42.88 -43.23 31.04
N ALA A 140 -42.18 -42.10 31.37
CA ALA A 140 -42.63 -41.18 32.42
C ALA A 140 -43.98 -40.52 32.07
N GLU A 141 -44.24 -40.21 30.79
CA GLU A 141 -45.55 -39.71 30.34
C GLU A 141 -46.68 -40.73 30.56
N ILE A 142 -46.45 -42.01 30.26
CA ILE A 142 -47.42 -43.08 30.48
C ILE A 142 -47.68 -43.24 31.97
N GLU A 143 -46.64 -43.22 32.81
CA GLU A 143 -46.77 -43.36 34.27
C GLU A 143 -47.54 -42.19 34.87
N LEU A 144 -47.26 -40.95 34.45
CA LEU A 144 -48.03 -39.76 34.88
C LEU A 144 -49.51 -39.86 34.47
N LYS A 145 -49.79 -40.34 33.26
CA LYS A 145 -51.17 -40.54 32.80
C LYS A 145 -51.92 -41.53 33.70
N ARG A 146 -51.27 -42.66 34.04
CA ARG A 146 -51.87 -43.68 34.97
C ARG A 146 -52.07 -43.10 36.35
N SER A 147 -51.15 -42.36 36.91
CA SER A 147 -51.25 -41.70 38.22
C SER A 147 -52.43 -40.71 38.26
N ARG A 148 -52.65 -39.92 37.17
CA ARG A 148 -53.81 -39.06 37.08
C ARG A 148 -55.13 -39.79 37.04
N GLU A 149 -55.20 -41.00 36.49
CA GLU A 149 -56.36 -41.88 36.55
C GLU A 149 -56.60 -42.43 37.95
N GLY A 150 -55.51 -42.60 38.74
CA GLY A 150 -55.56 -43.05 40.15
C GLY A 150 -55.95 -41.95 41.14
N GLY A 151 -55.80 -40.71 40.82
CA GLY A 151 -56.33 -39.53 41.54
C GLY A 151 -55.57 -39.11 42.81
N ASP A 152 -54.46 -39.76 43.21
CA ASP A 152 -53.65 -39.31 44.35
C ASP A 152 -52.79 -38.12 44.00
N PRO A 153 -53.00 -36.91 44.61
CA PRO A 153 -52.27 -35.72 44.31
C PRO A 153 -50.75 -35.81 44.52
N ASN A 154 -50.31 -36.57 45.54
CA ASN A 154 -48.89 -36.72 45.84
C ASN A 154 -48.17 -37.58 44.78
N ASP A 155 -48.85 -38.68 44.36
CA ASP A 155 -48.32 -39.54 43.31
C ASP A 155 -48.28 -38.82 41.99
N ILE A 156 -49.33 -38.07 41.64
CA ILE A 156 -49.35 -37.20 40.43
C ILE A 156 -48.17 -36.24 40.47
N ARG A 157 -47.96 -35.58 41.60
CA ARG A 157 -46.87 -34.62 41.76
C ARG A 157 -45.48 -35.28 41.58
N MET A 158 -45.30 -36.46 42.14
CA MET A 158 -44.07 -37.25 42.00
C MET A 158 -43.80 -37.59 40.53
N ARG A 159 -44.84 -38.07 39.79
CA ARG A 159 -44.71 -38.38 38.35
C ARG A 159 -44.48 -37.15 37.47
N GLU A 160 -44.98 -35.99 37.86
CA GLU A 160 -44.68 -34.73 37.18
C GLU A 160 -43.21 -34.38 37.32
N ILE A 161 -42.62 -34.56 38.52
CA ILE A 161 -41.18 -34.32 38.76
C ILE A 161 -40.32 -35.31 37.96
N ASP A 162 -40.71 -36.60 37.94
CA ASP A 162 -40.02 -37.65 37.19
C ASP A 162 -40.00 -37.32 35.68
N LEU A 163 -41.13 -36.91 35.13
CA LEU A 163 -41.25 -36.51 33.72
C LEU A 163 -40.40 -35.27 33.42
N GLU A 164 -40.44 -34.26 34.28
CA GLU A 164 -39.64 -33.02 34.09
C GLU A 164 -38.15 -33.36 34.15
N SER A 165 -37.69 -34.16 35.09
CA SER A 165 -36.30 -34.63 35.18
C SER A 165 -35.86 -35.38 33.92
N ALA A 166 -36.73 -36.29 33.40
CA ALA A 166 -36.44 -37.00 32.15
C ALA A 166 -36.32 -36.08 30.95
N LYS A 167 -37.20 -35.08 30.85
CA LYS A 167 -37.17 -34.06 29.79
C LYS A 167 -35.92 -33.18 29.85
N LEU A 168 -35.53 -32.72 31.06
CA LEU A 168 -34.31 -31.95 31.24
C LEU A 168 -33.07 -32.73 30.79
N THR A 169 -33.00 -34.02 31.12
CA THR A 169 -31.91 -34.89 30.70
C THR A 169 -31.89 -35.07 29.18
N LEU A 170 -33.06 -35.26 28.54
CA LEU A 170 -33.17 -35.36 27.10
C LEU A 170 -32.69 -34.09 26.42
N ASN A 171 -33.16 -32.93 26.85
CA ASN A 171 -32.74 -31.64 26.32
C ASN A 171 -31.22 -31.44 26.42
N ALA A 172 -30.60 -31.81 27.55
CA ALA A 172 -29.15 -31.70 27.71
C ALA A 172 -28.38 -32.60 26.73
N LEU A 173 -28.87 -33.81 26.43
CA LEU A 173 -28.27 -34.70 25.42
C LEU A 173 -28.46 -34.16 24.00
N GLU A 174 -29.63 -33.63 23.68
CA GLU A 174 -29.91 -33.00 22.35
C GLU A 174 -29.06 -31.78 22.13
N GLU A 175 -28.87 -30.91 23.13
CA GLU A 175 -27.96 -29.80 23.06
C GLU A 175 -26.49 -30.24 22.84
N GLN A 176 -26.05 -31.37 23.43
CA GLN A 176 -24.72 -31.90 23.19
C GLN A 176 -24.54 -32.29 21.71
N ILE A 177 -25.56 -32.95 21.11
CA ILE A 177 -25.54 -33.27 19.67
C ILE A 177 -25.47 -32.00 18.81
N VAL A 178 -26.26 -30.98 19.15
CA VAL A 178 -26.23 -29.68 18.44
C VAL A 178 -24.86 -29.04 18.56
N ARG A 179 -24.23 -29.06 19.74
CA ARG A 179 -22.87 -28.51 19.95
C ARG A 179 -21.77 -29.23 19.15
N ASN A 180 -21.98 -30.50 18.81
CA ASN A 180 -21.06 -31.29 17.97
C ASN A 180 -21.25 -31.01 16.45
N ARG A 181 -22.24 -30.21 16.08
CA ARG A 181 -22.51 -29.83 14.69
C ARG A 181 -22.21 -28.35 14.49
N LEU A 182 -21.28 -28.05 13.61
CA LEU A 182 -20.89 -26.70 13.28
C LEU A 182 -21.68 -26.25 12.06
N THR A 183 -22.46 -25.18 12.21
CA THR A 183 -23.30 -24.64 11.13
C THR A 183 -22.90 -23.21 10.81
N SER A 184 -23.19 -22.77 9.59
CA SER A 184 -22.97 -21.38 9.18
C SER A 184 -23.91 -20.42 9.93
N PRO A 185 -23.39 -19.36 10.57
CA PRO A 185 -24.22 -18.34 11.22
C PRO A 185 -24.85 -17.35 10.24
N ILE A 186 -24.31 -17.23 9.00
CA ILE A 186 -24.70 -16.27 7.97
C ILE A 186 -24.77 -16.94 6.59
N ASP A 187 -25.46 -16.31 5.64
CA ASP A 187 -25.29 -16.60 4.22
C ASP A 187 -23.97 -15.97 3.75
N GLY A 188 -23.16 -16.69 2.97
CA GLY A 188 -21.86 -16.14 2.57
C GLY A 188 -20.99 -17.10 1.78
N ILE A 189 -19.74 -16.68 1.55
CA ILE A 189 -18.71 -17.45 0.87
C ILE A 189 -17.67 -17.88 1.89
N VAL A 190 -17.27 -19.15 1.84
CA VAL A 190 -16.19 -19.68 2.67
C VAL A 190 -14.84 -19.12 2.20
N THR A 191 -14.19 -18.32 3.04
CA THR A 191 -12.89 -17.71 2.73
C THR A 191 -11.71 -18.43 3.37
N TYR A 192 -11.98 -19.23 4.40
CA TYR A 192 -10.96 -20.02 5.09
C TYR A 192 -11.57 -21.34 5.57
N VAL A 193 -10.79 -22.40 5.46
CA VAL A 193 -11.06 -23.72 6.06
C VAL A 193 -9.78 -24.17 6.76
N SER A 194 -9.92 -24.63 7.99
CA SER A 194 -8.82 -25.21 8.77
C SER A 194 -8.30 -26.48 8.09
N ASP A 195 -7.01 -26.71 8.19
CA ASP A 195 -6.31 -27.90 7.68
C ASP A 195 -6.41 -29.14 8.59
N ILE A 196 -7.30 -29.07 9.62
CA ILE A 196 -7.58 -30.21 10.50
C ILE A 196 -8.15 -31.38 9.70
N GLN A 197 -7.54 -32.54 9.86
CA GLN A 197 -7.95 -33.76 9.17
C GLN A 197 -9.00 -34.55 9.95
N PRO A 198 -9.89 -35.30 9.29
CA PRO A 198 -10.79 -36.25 9.95
C PRO A 198 -10.03 -37.18 10.91
N GLY A 199 -10.60 -37.39 12.09
CA GLY A 199 -10.00 -38.17 13.17
C GLY A 199 -9.12 -37.37 14.14
N GLN A 200 -8.71 -36.15 13.81
CA GLN A 200 -7.97 -35.29 14.73
C GLN A 200 -8.89 -34.61 15.75
N THR A 201 -8.33 -34.30 16.90
CA THR A 201 -9.05 -33.60 17.98
C THR A 201 -9.11 -32.10 17.69
N VAL A 202 -10.28 -31.52 17.90
CA VAL A 202 -10.53 -30.08 17.74
C VAL A 202 -10.40 -29.40 19.11
N ASN A 203 -9.77 -28.21 19.09
CA ASN A 203 -9.68 -27.32 20.25
C ASN A 203 -10.83 -26.33 20.27
N ALA A 204 -11.32 -26.00 21.48
CA ALA A 204 -12.31 -24.94 21.62
C ALA A 204 -11.79 -23.60 21.09
N TYR A 205 -12.69 -22.82 20.46
CA TYR A 205 -12.41 -21.48 19.92
C TYR A 205 -11.33 -21.43 18.82
N GLN A 206 -10.89 -22.60 18.32
CA GLN A 206 -10.06 -22.67 17.14
C GLN A 206 -10.94 -22.44 15.89
N ALA A 207 -10.61 -21.44 15.09
CA ALA A 207 -11.35 -21.18 13.85
C ALA A 207 -11.27 -22.38 12.90
N ILE A 208 -12.41 -22.92 12.53
CA ILE A 208 -12.54 -24.02 11.56
C ILE A 208 -12.90 -23.47 10.19
N TYR A 209 -13.79 -22.48 10.16
CA TYR A 209 -14.19 -21.76 8.95
C TYR A 209 -14.15 -20.26 9.18
N SER A 210 -13.93 -19.52 8.09
CA SER A 210 -14.28 -18.10 7.99
C SER A 210 -15.26 -17.93 6.83
N ILE A 211 -16.38 -17.27 7.09
CA ILE A 211 -17.44 -17.05 6.11
C ILE A 211 -17.61 -15.56 5.95
N ALA A 212 -17.51 -15.08 4.73
CA ALA A 212 -17.59 -13.67 4.37
C ALA A 212 -18.93 -13.36 3.69
N ASP A 213 -19.54 -12.24 4.06
CA ASP A 213 -20.74 -11.74 3.39
C ASP A 213 -20.36 -11.10 2.04
N PRO A 214 -20.78 -11.66 0.90
CA PRO A 214 -20.44 -11.10 -0.42
C PRO A 214 -21.18 -9.82 -0.77
N ASN A 215 -22.23 -9.46 -0.02
CA ASN A 215 -23.00 -8.24 -0.27
C ASN A 215 -22.39 -7.00 0.38
N GLN A 216 -21.44 -7.18 1.30
CA GLN A 216 -20.77 -6.11 2.01
C GLN A 216 -19.27 -6.13 1.70
N VAL A 217 -18.92 -5.62 0.52
CA VAL A 217 -17.53 -5.57 0.08
C VAL A 217 -16.92 -4.19 0.29
N GLN A 218 -15.61 -4.18 0.46
CA GLN A 218 -14.76 -2.99 0.49
C GLN A 218 -13.45 -3.32 -0.21
N LEU A 219 -12.73 -2.30 -0.64
CA LEU A 219 -11.39 -2.46 -1.18
C LEU A 219 -10.35 -2.31 -0.07
N THR A 220 -9.40 -3.23 -0.03
CA THR A 220 -8.26 -3.17 0.87
C THR A 220 -6.97 -3.14 0.06
N TYR A 221 -6.12 -2.19 0.38
CA TYR A 221 -4.76 -2.07 -0.15
C TYR A 221 -3.76 -2.19 0.99
N GLU A 222 -2.71 -2.98 0.79
CA GLU A 222 -1.58 -3.10 1.72
C GLU A 222 -0.34 -2.49 1.07
N ALA A 223 0.13 -1.39 1.66
CA ALA A 223 1.32 -0.71 1.20
C ALA A 223 2.58 -1.50 1.57
N GLN A 224 3.54 -1.53 0.68
CA GLN A 224 4.87 -2.10 0.98
C GLN A 224 5.62 -1.22 1.99
N ASN A 225 5.52 0.11 1.84
CA ASN A 225 6.11 1.09 2.74
C ASN A 225 5.02 2.03 3.29
N THR A 226 5.05 2.28 4.59
CA THR A 226 4.12 3.21 5.24
C THR A 226 4.28 4.65 4.71
N SER A 227 5.49 5.03 4.28
CA SER A 227 5.77 6.35 3.69
C SER A 227 4.90 6.67 2.47
N ASP A 228 4.52 5.65 1.69
CA ASP A 228 3.79 5.84 0.44
C ASP A 228 2.35 6.33 0.68
N ILE A 229 1.79 5.96 1.82
CA ILE A 229 0.39 6.24 2.20
C ILE A 229 0.23 7.29 3.29
N ILE A 230 1.34 7.89 3.76
CA ILE A 230 1.31 8.87 4.88
C ILE A 230 0.49 10.12 4.55
N ALA A 231 0.44 10.51 3.28
CA ALA A 231 -0.32 11.67 2.82
C ALA A 231 -1.82 11.39 2.66
N VAL A 232 -2.23 10.11 2.70
CA VAL A 232 -3.63 9.72 2.56
C VAL A 232 -4.36 9.90 3.88
N GLN A 233 -5.53 10.54 3.84
CA GLN A 233 -6.36 10.79 5.00
C GLN A 233 -7.76 10.18 4.82
N PRO A 234 -8.43 9.79 5.91
CA PRO A 234 -9.83 9.36 5.85
C PRO A 234 -10.72 10.46 5.26
N GLY A 235 -11.71 10.04 4.46
CA GLY A 235 -12.63 10.94 3.76
C GLY A 235 -12.14 11.45 2.40
N MET A 236 -10.87 11.21 2.03
CA MET A 236 -10.39 11.56 0.68
C MET A 236 -11.14 10.79 -0.40
N GLN A 237 -11.43 11.50 -1.50
CA GLN A 237 -12.09 10.92 -2.66
C GLN A 237 -11.11 10.06 -3.47
N ALA A 238 -11.63 8.97 -3.99
CA ALA A 238 -10.91 8.07 -4.87
C ALA A 238 -11.72 7.76 -6.12
N GLU A 239 -11.05 7.62 -7.24
CA GLU A 239 -11.58 7.00 -8.45
C GLU A 239 -11.17 5.52 -8.42
N ILE A 240 -12.14 4.63 -8.58
CA ILE A 240 -11.93 3.18 -8.63
C ILE A 240 -12.19 2.70 -10.04
N THR A 241 -11.25 1.99 -10.61
CA THR A 241 -11.41 1.37 -11.94
C THR A 241 -11.53 -0.14 -11.77
N TYR A 242 -12.71 -0.67 -12.08
CA TYR A 242 -13.01 -2.08 -12.04
C TYR A 242 -13.68 -2.54 -13.34
N GLN A 243 -13.17 -3.59 -13.97
CA GLN A 243 -13.65 -4.11 -15.26
C GLN A 243 -13.77 -3.04 -16.37
N LYS A 244 -12.83 -2.07 -16.37
CA LYS A 244 -12.76 -0.89 -17.28
C LYS A 244 -13.83 0.18 -17.03
N GLU A 245 -14.68 0.02 -16.05
CA GLU A 245 -15.62 1.03 -15.61
C GLU A 245 -15.08 1.82 -14.43
N LYS A 246 -15.48 3.09 -14.33
CA LYS A 246 -15.07 4.01 -13.28
C LYS A 246 -16.18 4.14 -12.24
N TYR A 247 -15.80 4.00 -10.99
CA TYR A 247 -16.67 4.13 -9.82
C TYR A 247 -16.10 5.18 -8.88
N THR A 248 -16.95 5.73 -8.04
CA THR A 248 -16.51 6.60 -6.94
C THR A 248 -16.10 5.77 -5.74
N GLY A 249 -15.12 6.27 -5.01
CA GLY A 249 -14.67 5.68 -3.77
C GLY A 249 -14.31 6.73 -2.74
N THR A 250 -14.26 6.33 -1.48
CA THR A 250 -13.84 7.17 -0.36
C THR A 250 -12.94 6.37 0.56
N VAL A 251 -11.87 7.00 1.04
CA VAL A 251 -10.96 6.40 2.02
C VAL A 251 -11.68 6.31 3.37
N LEU A 252 -11.90 5.10 3.86
CA LEU A 252 -12.50 4.84 5.18
C LEU A 252 -11.47 4.80 6.29
N GLN A 253 -10.36 4.10 6.04
CA GLN A 253 -9.33 3.86 7.03
C GLN A 253 -7.95 4.01 6.44
N THR A 254 -7.07 4.63 7.22
CA THR A 254 -5.63 4.76 6.97
C THR A 254 -4.87 4.22 8.19
N PRO A 255 -3.55 4.07 8.14
CA PRO A 255 -2.76 3.69 9.31
C PRO A 255 -3.00 4.58 10.53
N SER A 256 -3.18 5.90 10.30
CA SER A 256 -3.40 6.87 11.39
C SER A 256 -4.78 6.80 12.02
N SER A 257 -5.77 6.23 11.33
CA SER A 257 -7.16 6.09 11.80
C SER A 257 -7.55 4.65 12.14
N ALA A 258 -6.60 3.73 12.05
CA ALA A 258 -6.85 2.33 12.36
C ALA A 258 -7.16 2.11 13.85
N PRO A 259 -8.05 1.18 14.20
CA PRO A 259 -8.31 0.82 15.58
C PRO A 259 -7.03 0.35 16.29
N LEU A 260 -6.89 0.76 17.55
CA LEU A 260 -5.79 0.26 18.38
C LEU A 260 -6.07 -1.20 18.75
N SER A 261 -5.16 -2.09 18.41
CA SER A 261 -5.22 -3.51 18.80
C SER A 261 -4.17 -3.81 19.85
N GLY A 262 -4.50 -4.73 20.77
CA GLY A 262 -3.54 -5.32 21.71
C GLY A 262 -2.58 -6.31 21.03
N ASP A 263 -2.94 -6.84 19.86
CA ASP A 263 -2.12 -7.76 19.06
C ASP A 263 -1.13 -6.99 18.20
N GLU A 264 0.18 -7.29 18.37
CA GLU A 264 1.26 -6.65 17.64
C GLU A 264 1.19 -6.91 16.13
N ALA A 265 0.88 -8.16 15.72
CA ALA A 265 0.76 -8.52 14.32
C ALA A 265 -0.42 -7.82 13.63
N GLU A 266 -1.51 -7.57 14.36
CA GLU A 266 -2.63 -6.79 13.84
C GLU A 266 -2.27 -5.30 13.72
N ARG A 267 -1.54 -4.73 14.69
CA ARG A 267 -1.04 -3.35 14.61
C ARG A 267 -0.11 -3.16 13.40
N GLU A 268 0.80 -4.10 13.15
CA GLU A 268 1.69 -4.04 11.98
C GLU A 268 0.92 -4.09 10.65
N ARG A 269 -0.08 -4.97 10.55
CA ARG A 269 -0.97 -5.01 9.37
C ARG A 269 -1.71 -3.69 9.20
N ASN A 270 -2.29 -3.18 10.26
CA ASN A 270 -3.04 -1.93 10.25
C ASN A 270 -2.16 -0.71 9.90
N ALA A 271 -0.87 -0.73 10.27
CA ALA A 271 0.08 0.32 9.95
C ALA A 271 0.40 0.45 8.45
N ARG A 272 0.01 -0.52 7.62
CA ARG A 272 0.24 -0.53 6.17
C ARG A 272 -1.05 -0.63 5.35
N LYS A 273 -2.20 -0.61 6.02
CA LYS A 273 -3.49 -0.91 5.40
C LYS A 273 -4.28 0.35 5.10
N LEU A 274 -4.77 0.44 3.86
CA LEU A 274 -5.81 1.38 3.46
C LEU A 274 -7.10 0.61 3.18
N ILE A 275 -8.23 1.18 3.62
CA ILE A 275 -9.56 0.67 3.32
C ILE A 275 -10.31 1.75 2.56
N LEU A 276 -10.87 1.38 1.40
CA LEU A 276 -11.70 2.24 0.59
C LEU A 276 -13.10 1.65 0.48
N GLN A 277 -14.08 2.51 0.65
CA GLN A 277 -15.46 2.21 0.29
C GLN A 277 -15.68 2.56 -1.17
N THR A 278 -16.48 1.77 -1.88
CA THR A 278 -16.82 2.00 -3.29
C THR A 278 -18.23 1.50 -3.58
N ASP A 279 -18.84 2.06 -4.61
CA ASP A 279 -20.12 1.59 -5.17
C ASP A 279 -19.93 0.42 -6.15
N ALA A 280 -18.69 0.09 -6.50
CA ALA A 280 -18.39 -1.07 -7.36
C ALA A 280 -18.75 -2.38 -6.65
N LYS A 281 -19.48 -3.24 -7.36
CA LYS A 281 -19.88 -4.57 -6.88
C LYS A 281 -18.90 -5.61 -7.40
N GLY A 282 -17.71 -5.67 -6.79
CA GLY A 282 -16.72 -6.69 -7.11
C GLY A 282 -16.90 -7.95 -6.24
N GLU A 283 -16.46 -9.08 -6.74
CA GLU A 283 -16.42 -10.33 -5.98
C GLU A 283 -15.20 -10.37 -5.05
N ILE A 284 -15.36 -11.01 -3.90
CA ILE A 284 -14.27 -11.18 -2.92
C ILE A 284 -13.07 -11.85 -3.59
N GLY A 285 -11.88 -11.25 -3.43
CA GLY A 285 -10.64 -11.71 -4.02
C GLY A 285 -10.30 -11.10 -5.38
N GLN A 286 -11.22 -10.40 -6.03
CA GLN A 286 -10.93 -9.67 -7.26
C GLN A 286 -10.20 -8.35 -6.97
N PHE A 287 -9.53 -7.83 -8.01
CA PHE A 287 -8.71 -6.62 -7.93
C PHE A 287 -9.39 -5.45 -8.61
N ALA A 288 -9.18 -4.26 -8.08
CA ALA A 288 -9.55 -3.00 -8.72
C ALA A 288 -8.43 -1.98 -8.55
N ASP A 289 -8.20 -1.18 -9.58
CA ASP A 289 -7.25 -0.08 -9.50
C ASP A 289 -7.92 1.13 -8.83
N PHE A 290 -7.16 1.86 -8.05
CA PHE A 290 -7.64 3.07 -7.40
C PHE A 290 -6.69 4.24 -7.59
N LYS A 291 -7.26 5.45 -7.62
CA LYS A 291 -6.57 6.74 -7.66
C LYS A 291 -7.15 7.64 -6.58
N ILE A 292 -6.40 7.92 -5.52
CA ILE A 292 -6.79 8.83 -4.44
C ILE A 292 -6.22 10.19 -4.72
N PHE A 293 -7.06 11.22 -4.79
CA PHE A 293 -6.63 12.59 -5.02
C PHE A 293 -6.12 13.20 -3.71
N LEU A 294 -4.81 13.47 -3.66
CA LEU A 294 -4.17 14.10 -2.50
C LEU A 294 -4.30 15.64 -2.56
N GLU A 295 -4.09 16.20 -3.75
CA GLU A 295 -4.22 17.62 -4.02
C GLU A 295 -4.68 17.82 -5.45
N ARG A 296 -5.61 18.76 -5.67
CA ARG A 296 -6.09 19.15 -6.98
C ARG A 296 -6.27 20.66 -7.02
N LYS A 297 -5.74 21.29 -8.05
CA LYS A 297 -5.96 22.71 -8.33
C LYS A 297 -6.29 22.90 -9.79
N GLU A 298 -7.27 23.74 -10.04
CA GLU A 298 -7.74 24.13 -11.36
C GLU A 298 -7.34 25.56 -11.67
N ASN A 299 -7.22 25.88 -12.96
CA ASN A 299 -6.88 27.21 -13.44
C ASN A 299 -5.56 27.76 -12.87
N VAL A 300 -4.55 26.91 -12.78
CA VAL A 300 -3.19 27.27 -12.37
C VAL A 300 -2.23 27.18 -13.53
N ILE A 301 -1.17 27.98 -13.51
CA ILE A 301 -0.10 27.91 -14.50
C ILE A 301 0.67 26.60 -14.30
N ILE A 302 0.78 25.82 -15.38
CA ILE A 302 1.44 24.52 -15.39
C ILE A 302 2.55 24.53 -16.44
N ILE A 303 3.69 23.99 -16.07
CA ILE A 303 4.79 23.71 -17.01
C ILE A 303 5.23 22.24 -16.84
N PRO A 304 5.81 21.63 -17.88
CA PRO A 304 6.51 20.36 -17.74
C PRO A 304 7.63 20.47 -16.71
N ARG A 305 7.84 19.41 -15.92
CA ARG A 305 8.90 19.39 -14.90
C ARG A 305 10.29 19.60 -15.51
N SER A 306 10.51 19.20 -16.77
CA SER A 306 11.74 19.43 -17.50
C SER A 306 12.03 20.91 -17.75
N GLY A 307 11.05 21.82 -17.67
CA GLY A 307 11.24 23.28 -17.76
C GLY A 307 11.71 23.91 -16.44
N LEU A 308 11.56 23.25 -15.31
CA LEU A 308 11.98 23.78 -14.01
C LEU A 308 13.47 23.47 -13.76
N ARG A 309 14.23 24.49 -13.40
CA ARG A 309 15.64 24.38 -13.03
C ARG A 309 15.82 24.71 -11.54
N THR A 310 16.75 24.03 -10.90
CA THR A 310 17.07 24.25 -9.49
C THR A 310 18.59 24.44 -9.35
N TYR A 311 18.97 25.51 -8.71
CA TYR A 311 20.38 25.76 -8.36
C TYR A 311 20.44 26.17 -6.87
N LEU A 312 21.03 25.34 -6.04
CA LEU A 312 20.92 25.43 -4.58
C LEU A 312 19.44 25.49 -4.16
N ASP A 313 19.02 26.56 -3.49
CA ASP A 313 17.62 26.77 -3.07
C ASP A 313 16.78 27.59 -4.07
N ARG A 314 17.42 28.08 -5.14
CA ARG A 314 16.77 28.89 -6.18
C ARG A 314 16.06 28.00 -7.17
N LYS A 315 14.77 28.27 -7.40
CA LYS A 315 13.96 27.62 -8.46
C LYS A 315 13.67 28.65 -9.53
N TYR A 316 14.03 28.33 -10.77
CA TYR A 316 13.89 29.25 -11.90
C TYR A 316 13.55 28.47 -13.18
N VAL A 317 13.07 29.20 -14.16
CA VAL A 317 12.84 28.73 -15.52
C VAL A 317 13.62 29.59 -16.50
N GLN A 318 13.90 29.08 -17.68
CA GLN A 318 14.44 29.89 -18.78
C GLN A 318 13.32 30.15 -19.78
N VAL A 319 13.03 31.40 -20.02
CA VAL A 319 12.04 31.84 -21.00
C VAL A 319 12.70 32.46 -22.21
N ILE A 320 12.04 32.37 -23.36
CA ILE A 320 12.44 33.08 -24.57
C ILE A 320 11.78 34.47 -24.55
N ASP A 321 12.61 35.53 -24.62
CA ASP A 321 12.20 36.92 -24.72
C ASP A 321 12.80 37.50 -26.02
N GLY A 322 12.04 37.40 -27.11
CA GLY A 322 12.52 37.70 -28.46
C GLY A 322 13.58 36.69 -28.92
N GLU A 323 14.82 37.17 -29.19
CA GLU A 323 15.96 36.33 -29.59
C GLU A 323 16.84 35.91 -28.38
N ARG A 324 16.47 36.28 -27.16
CA ARG A 324 17.30 36.09 -25.97
C ARG A 324 16.64 35.11 -24.97
N ARG A 325 17.45 34.33 -24.33
CA ARG A 325 17.01 33.55 -23.15
C ARG A 325 17.17 34.41 -21.90
N LYS A 326 16.15 34.35 -21.04
CA LYS A 326 16.10 35.04 -19.76
C LYS A 326 15.78 34.05 -18.66
N GLU A 327 16.50 34.10 -17.56
CA GLU A 327 16.13 33.37 -16.35
C GLU A 327 15.11 34.16 -15.55
N VAL A 328 14.04 33.45 -15.13
CA VAL A 328 12.97 34.00 -14.32
C VAL A 328 12.83 33.14 -13.09
N ASP A 329 12.96 33.75 -11.91
CA ASP A 329 12.72 33.10 -10.64
C ASP A 329 11.24 32.77 -10.48
N VAL A 330 10.93 31.54 -10.02
CA VAL A 330 9.56 31.08 -9.90
C VAL A 330 9.26 30.56 -8.49
N GLU A 331 8.05 30.88 -8.04
CA GLU A 331 7.48 30.25 -6.87
C GLU A 331 6.66 29.04 -7.32
N VAL A 332 7.06 27.84 -6.89
CA VAL A 332 6.40 26.61 -7.27
C VAL A 332 5.32 26.20 -6.25
N GLY A 333 4.29 25.56 -6.76
CA GLY A 333 3.22 24.95 -5.95
C GLY A 333 3.29 23.43 -5.93
N ILE A 334 2.20 22.79 -6.39
CA ILE A 334 2.13 21.35 -6.54
C ILE A 334 3.17 20.89 -7.57
N MET A 335 3.89 19.84 -7.22
CA MET A 335 4.84 19.17 -8.12
C MET A 335 4.44 17.71 -8.28
N THR A 336 4.37 17.26 -9.53
CA THR A 336 4.16 15.87 -9.90
C THR A 336 5.44 15.29 -10.56
N SER A 337 5.37 14.07 -11.03
CA SER A 337 6.48 13.47 -11.81
C SER A 337 6.70 14.17 -13.16
N THR A 338 5.65 14.72 -13.76
CA THR A 338 5.66 15.28 -15.14
C THR A 338 5.46 16.79 -15.20
N GLU A 339 4.78 17.39 -14.24
CA GLU A 339 4.31 18.77 -14.27
C GLU A 339 4.58 19.50 -12.96
N VAL A 340 4.63 20.82 -13.05
CA VAL A 340 4.83 21.72 -11.90
C VAL A 340 3.87 22.90 -12.00
N GLU A 341 3.17 23.17 -10.89
CA GLU A 341 2.42 24.41 -10.69
C GLU A 341 3.37 25.58 -10.45
N ILE A 342 3.18 26.67 -11.19
CA ILE A 342 3.88 27.94 -10.96
C ILE A 342 2.90 28.94 -10.35
N ARG A 343 3.17 29.36 -9.11
CA ARG A 343 2.35 30.34 -8.40
C ARG A 343 2.68 31.77 -8.76
N ARG A 344 3.98 32.05 -9.01
CA ARG A 344 4.48 33.37 -9.38
C ARG A 344 5.70 33.25 -10.28
N GLY A 345 5.91 34.26 -11.13
CA GLY A 345 7.09 34.38 -11.98
C GLY A 345 6.85 34.05 -13.44
N LEU A 346 5.73 33.47 -13.82
CA LEU A 346 5.34 33.24 -15.20
C LEU A 346 3.95 33.78 -15.50
N GLU A 347 3.74 34.13 -16.76
CA GLU A 347 2.46 34.53 -17.34
C GLU A 347 2.06 33.55 -18.44
N GLU A 348 0.77 33.40 -18.67
CA GLU A 348 0.24 32.54 -19.72
C GLU A 348 0.73 33.03 -21.09
N GLY A 349 1.12 32.09 -21.95
CA GLY A 349 1.61 32.36 -23.30
C GLY A 349 3.12 32.55 -23.41
N GLN A 350 3.87 32.72 -22.31
CA GLN A 350 5.34 32.76 -22.36
C GLN A 350 5.90 31.41 -22.82
N GLU A 351 7.07 31.42 -23.45
CA GLU A 351 7.74 30.20 -23.92
C GLU A 351 8.86 29.80 -22.97
N VAL A 352 8.71 28.65 -22.35
CA VAL A 352 9.67 28.06 -21.39
C VAL A 352 10.54 27.04 -22.12
N ILE A 353 11.85 27.14 -21.93
CA ILE A 353 12.85 26.22 -22.49
C ILE A 353 12.89 24.96 -21.62
N LEU A 354 12.72 23.80 -22.27
CA LEU A 354 12.82 22.51 -21.63
C LEU A 354 14.27 22.07 -21.48
N ASN A 355 14.51 21.26 -20.45
CA ASN A 355 15.79 20.62 -20.20
C ASN A 355 15.72 19.21 -20.83
N ASN A 356 16.43 19.04 -21.92
CA ASN A 356 16.56 17.71 -22.55
C ASN A 356 17.72 16.94 -21.98
#